data_804cbe9c4ece39dc67b78252f75b6d6d
#
_entry.id   804cbe9c4ece39dc67b78252f75b6d6d
#
_cell.length_a   1.000
_cell.length_b   1.000
_cell.length_c   1.000
_cell.angle_alpha   90.00
_cell.angle_beta   90.00
_cell.angle_gamma   90.00
#
_symmetry.space_group_name_H-M   'P 1'
#
loop_
_entity.id
_entity.type
_entity.pdbx_description
1 polymer ?
#
loop_
_entity_poly.entity_id
_entity_poly.type
_entity_poly.pdbx_seq_one_letter_code
_entity_poly.pdbx_strand_id
1 'polypeptide(L)'
;MAIKKEFCIMKNNYPMWANYRFTGSHKHHIFGAAYRKKSDEDGLVIFLTPEMHNMSNQGIHFNRWFSDYAKKEGQKAWMEYYGKSKEEFVARYGHNYLED
;
A
#
# COMPACT_ATOMS: atom_id res chain seq x y z
N MET A 1 -20.37 14.64 -5.31
CA MET A 1 -19.25 14.59 -4.83
C MET A 1 -18.26 13.93 -5.63
N ALA A 2 -17.19 14.22 -5.55
CA ALA A 2 -16.23 13.71 -6.43
C ALA A 2 -15.28 12.79 -5.71
N ILE A 3 -14.81 11.81 -6.44
CA ILE A 3 -13.74 10.98 -5.99
C ILE A 3 -12.47 11.69 -6.39
N LYS A 4 -11.63 11.97 -5.41
CA LYS A 4 -10.38 12.63 -5.68
C LYS A 4 -9.39 11.63 -6.23
N LYS A 5 -8.79 11.96 -7.39
CA LYS A 5 -7.80 11.11 -7.98
C LYS A 5 -6.44 11.39 -7.36
N GLU A 6 -5.76 10.36 -6.96
CA GLU A 6 -4.41 10.48 -6.42
C GLU A 6 -3.53 9.48 -7.11
N PHE A 7 -2.23 9.77 -7.13
CA PHE A 7 -1.28 8.88 -7.78
C PHE A 7 -1.19 7.59 -6.98
N CYS A 8 -1.50 6.48 -7.63
CA CYS A 8 -1.49 5.16 -6.99
C CYS A 8 -1.22 4.12 -8.07
N ILE A 9 -0.24 3.27 -7.82
CA ILE A 9 0.11 2.22 -8.80
C ILE A 9 -0.45 0.85 -8.40
N MET A 10 -1.12 0.78 -7.24
CA MET A 10 -1.65 -0.49 -6.77
C MET A 10 -2.89 -0.89 -7.55
N LYS A 11 -3.03 -2.18 -7.77
CA LYS A 11 -4.24 -2.70 -8.41
C LYS A 11 -5.36 -2.73 -7.38
N ASN A 12 -6.59 -2.55 -7.88
CA ASN A 12 -7.74 -2.66 -7.02
C ASN A 12 -7.92 -4.12 -6.61
N ASN A 13 -8.06 -4.37 -5.33
CA ASN A 13 -8.12 -5.75 -4.83
C ASN A 13 -9.24 -5.87 -3.81
N TYR A 14 -10.47 -5.65 -4.31
CA TYR A 14 -11.66 -5.74 -3.49
C TYR A 14 -11.77 -7.13 -2.86
N PRO A 15 -12.22 -7.24 -1.63
CA PRO A 15 -12.75 -6.15 -0.81
C PRO A 15 -11.71 -5.50 0.09
N MET A 16 -10.44 -5.82 -0.08
CA MET A 16 -9.43 -5.40 0.88
C MET A 16 -9.06 -3.94 0.73
N TRP A 17 -8.92 -3.47 -0.50
CA TRP A 17 -8.55 -2.07 -0.70
C TRP A 17 -8.97 -1.61 -2.08
N ALA A 18 -8.91 -0.28 -2.25
CA ALA A 18 -9.10 0.34 -3.55
C ALA A 18 -7.85 1.10 -3.93
N ASN A 19 -7.67 1.32 -5.22
CA ASN A 19 -6.55 2.11 -5.70
C ASN A 19 -6.98 3.54 -6.03
N TYR A 20 -8.09 3.95 -5.46
CA TYR A 20 -8.61 5.30 -5.63
C TYR A 20 -9.34 5.71 -4.36
N ARG A 21 -9.34 7.02 -4.12
CA ARG A 21 -10.03 7.55 -2.95
C ARG A 21 -11.53 7.53 -3.19
N PHE A 22 -12.28 6.99 -2.24
CA PHE A 22 -13.73 7.03 -2.27
C PHE A 22 -14.24 7.70 -1.01
N THR A 23 -15.53 8.04 -1.01
CA THR A 23 -16.12 8.77 0.11
C THR A 23 -15.93 8.01 1.40
N GLY A 24 -15.35 8.68 2.38
CA GLY A 24 -15.13 8.08 3.70
C GLY A 24 -13.94 7.16 3.79
N SER A 25 -13.17 7.00 2.72
CA SER A 25 -12.00 6.13 2.75
C SER A 25 -10.84 6.79 3.48
N HIS A 26 -9.97 5.95 4.02
CA HIS A 26 -8.72 6.38 4.64
C HIS A 26 -7.56 6.05 3.71
N LYS A 27 -6.70 7.03 3.48
CA LYS A 27 -5.48 6.79 2.69
C LYS A 27 -4.45 6.13 3.57
N HIS A 28 -3.95 4.97 3.14
CA HIS A 28 -2.97 4.21 3.88
C HIS A 28 -1.69 4.11 3.06
N HIS A 29 -0.58 4.56 3.64
CA HIS A 29 0.73 4.39 3.02
C HIS A 29 1.22 2.99 3.33
N ILE A 30 1.49 2.21 2.27
CA ILE A 30 1.86 0.81 2.45
C ILE A 30 3.14 0.69 3.25
N PHE A 31 4.12 1.56 2.98
CA PHE A 31 5.37 1.58 3.71
C PHE A 31 5.40 2.85 4.55
N GLY A 32 5.23 2.67 5.86
CA GLY A 32 5.08 3.80 6.75
C GLY A 32 6.35 4.22 7.44
N ALA A 33 6.21 4.96 8.54
CA ALA A 33 7.32 5.43 9.34
C ALA A 33 8.35 6.16 8.47
N ALA A 34 9.59 5.74 8.49
CA ALA A 34 10.66 6.41 7.75
C ALA A 34 10.45 6.38 6.24
N TYR A 35 9.61 5.49 5.75
CA TYR A 35 9.41 5.32 4.31
C TYR A 35 8.10 5.90 3.81
N ARG A 36 7.38 6.60 4.66
CA ARG A 36 6.06 7.10 4.30
C ARG A 36 6.12 8.05 3.11
N LYS A 37 7.10 8.94 3.09
CA LYS A 37 7.23 9.90 2.00
C LYS A 37 7.53 9.18 0.69
N LYS A 38 8.42 8.20 0.73
CA LYS A 38 8.76 7.43 -0.46
C LYS A 38 7.56 6.63 -0.96
N SER A 39 6.79 6.07 -0.04
CA SER A 39 5.58 5.33 -0.39
C SER A 39 4.59 6.23 -1.11
N ASP A 40 4.44 7.45 -0.62
CA ASP A 40 3.55 8.42 -1.25
C ASP A 40 4.06 8.81 -2.63
N GLU A 41 5.36 9.09 -2.74
CA GLU A 41 5.96 9.50 -4.00
C GLU A 41 5.85 8.43 -5.07
N ASP A 42 5.97 7.18 -4.66
CA ASP A 42 5.98 6.07 -5.59
C ASP A 42 4.58 5.55 -5.91
N GLY A 43 3.55 6.10 -5.27
CA GLY A 43 2.19 5.65 -5.51
C GLY A 43 1.84 4.37 -4.80
N LEU A 44 2.60 4.02 -3.76
CA LEU A 44 2.36 2.82 -2.97
C LEU A 44 1.42 3.15 -1.81
N VAL A 45 0.21 3.48 -2.18
CA VAL A 45 -0.86 3.81 -1.23
C VAL A 45 -2.10 3.03 -1.61
N ILE A 46 -2.93 2.75 -0.62
CA ILE A 46 -4.22 2.10 -0.86
C ILE A 46 -5.25 2.85 -0.04
N PHE A 47 -6.51 2.69 -0.42
CA PHE A 47 -7.60 3.37 0.26
C PHE A 47 -8.49 2.34 0.91
N LEU A 48 -8.73 2.50 2.18
CA LEU A 48 -9.39 1.50 3.02
C LEU A 48 -10.61 2.11 3.69
N THR A 49 -11.60 1.27 3.97
CA THR A 49 -12.67 1.70 4.86
C THR A 49 -12.06 1.89 6.25
N PRO A 50 -12.74 2.65 7.13
CA PRO A 50 -12.21 2.81 8.49
C PRO A 50 -11.98 1.48 9.19
N GLU A 51 -12.88 0.50 8.99
CA GLU A 51 -12.72 -0.81 9.62
C GLU A 51 -11.48 -1.54 9.12
N MET A 52 -11.21 -1.44 7.82
CA MET A 52 -10.05 -2.12 7.25
C MET A 52 -8.77 -1.37 7.52
N HIS A 53 -8.85 -0.12 7.96
CA HIS A 53 -7.66 0.67 8.26
C HIS A 53 -7.21 0.49 9.70
N ASN A 54 -8.04 0.87 10.67
CA ASN A 54 -7.59 0.75 12.06
C ASN A 54 -8.71 0.73 13.08
N MET A 55 -9.97 0.54 12.68
CA MET A 55 -11.06 0.63 13.64
C MET A 55 -11.55 -0.73 14.11
N SER A 56 -10.93 -1.81 13.68
CA SER A 56 -11.27 -3.14 14.16
C SER A 56 -10.03 -4.01 14.09
N ASN A 57 -10.10 -5.20 14.69
CA ASN A 57 -8.94 -6.08 14.62
C ASN A 57 -8.77 -6.72 13.25
N GLN A 58 -9.64 -6.38 12.30
CA GLN A 58 -9.43 -6.76 10.92
C GLN A 58 -8.74 -5.67 10.12
N GLY A 59 -8.51 -4.50 10.73
CA GLY A 59 -7.84 -3.41 10.09
C GLY A 59 -6.37 -3.71 9.84
N ILE A 60 -5.81 -3.06 8.84
CA ILE A 60 -4.45 -3.36 8.40
C ILE A 60 -3.42 -3.12 9.50
N HIS A 61 -3.69 -2.19 10.42
CA HIS A 61 -2.76 -1.91 11.52
C HIS A 61 -2.80 -2.96 12.61
N PHE A 62 -3.82 -3.82 12.64
CA PHE A 62 -3.99 -4.83 13.67
C PHE A 62 -3.99 -6.24 13.11
N ASN A 63 -3.86 -6.38 11.80
CA ASN A 63 -3.89 -7.69 11.15
C ASN A 63 -2.59 -7.86 10.40
N ARG A 64 -1.69 -8.64 10.98
CA ARG A 64 -0.36 -8.80 10.40
C ARG A 64 -0.40 -9.42 9.02
N TRP A 65 -1.28 -10.38 8.82
CA TRP A 65 -1.39 -11.01 7.51
C TRP A 65 -1.77 -10.00 6.43
N PHE A 66 -2.73 -9.14 6.74
CA PHE A 66 -3.17 -8.13 5.80
C PHE A 66 -2.04 -7.13 5.50
N SER A 67 -1.35 -6.71 6.55
CA SER A 67 -0.24 -5.77 6.40
C SER A 67 0.87 -6.38 5.56
N ASP A 68 1.24 -7.62 5.84
CA ASP A 68 2.29 -8.29 5.09
C ASP A 68 1.89 -8.51 3.64
N TYR A 69 0.64 -8.86 3.42
CA TYR A 69 0.13 -9.05 2.08
C TYR A 69 0.19 -7.76 1.27
N ALA A 70 -0.21 -6.64 1.90
CA ALA A 70 -0.16 -5.35 1.22
C ALA A 70 1.28 -4.97 0.87
N LYS A 71 2.22 -5.24 1.75
CA LYS A 71 3.62 -4.91 1.49
C LYS A 71 4.19 -5.78 0.37
N LYS A 72 3.83 -7.05 0.35
CA LYS A 72 4.26 -7.94 -0.73
C LYS A 72 3.73 -7.46 -2.08
N GLU A 73 2.44 -7.15 -2.14
CA GLU A 73 1.85 -6.66 -3.36
C GLU A 73 2.43 -5.29 -3.75
N GLY A 74 2.73 -4.48 -2.76
CA GLY A 74 3.35 -3.18 -3.02
C GLY A 74 4.71 -3.32 -3.66
N GLN A 75 5.53 -4.23 -3.16
CA GLN A 75 6.85 -4.46 -3.77
C GLN A 75 6.72 -4.97 -5.19
N LYS A 76 5.81 -5.91 -5.43
CA LYS A 76 5.59 -6.42 -6.79
C LYS A 76 5.19 -5.29 -7.74
N ALA A 77 4.26 -4.45 -7.30
CA ALA A 77 3.78 -3.35 -8.11
C ALA A 77 4.89 -2.37 -8.41
N TRP A 78 5.72 -2.07 -7.42
CA TRP A 78 6.82 -1.13 -7.60
C TRP A 78 7.82 -1.64 -8.61
N MET A 79 8.21 -2.91 -8.47
CA MET A 79 9.18 -3.50 -9.38
C MET A 79 8.65 -3.53 -10.80
N GLU A 80 7.38 -3.86 -10.96
CA GLU A 80 6.77 -3.93 -12.28
C GLU A 80 6.56 -2.55 -12.89
N TYR A 81 6.03 -1.64 -12.10
CA TYR A 81 5.69 -0.31 -12.61
C TYR A 81 6.93 0.48 -13.01
N TYR A 82 7.97 0.41 -12.19
CA TYR A 82 9.19 1.17 -12.44
C TYR A 82 10.27 0.39 -13.17
N GLY A 83 10.03 -0.90 -13.44
CA GLY A 83 11.00 -1.73 -14.14
C GLY A 83 12.30 -1.88 -13.35
N LYS A 84 12.19 -2.08 -12.04
CA LYS A 84 13.36 -2.13 -11.18
C LYS A 84 13.49 -3.47 -10.48
N SER A 85 14.69 -3.75 -9.99
CA SER A 85 15.00 -5.03 -9.39
C SER A 85 14.65 -5.08 -7.91
N LYS A 86 14.68 -6.28 -7.37
CA LYS A 86 14.52 -6.50 -5.94
C LYS A 86 15.58 -5.74 -5.15
N GLU A 87 16.81 -5.77 -5.64
CA GLU A 87 17.90 -5.07 -4.96
C GLU A 87 17.65 -3.57 -4.92
N GLU A 88 17.11 -3.03 -5.99
CA GLU A 88 16.80 -1.60 -6.01
C GLU A 88 15.66 -1.28 -5.04
N PHE A 89 14.68 -2.19 -4.92
CA PHE A 89 13.62 -1.99 -3.95
C PHE A 89 14.17 -1.99 -2.52
N VAL A 90 15.05 -2.94 -2.21
CA VAL A 90 15.65 -3.01 -0.88
C VAL A 90 16.46 -1.75 -0.58
N ALA A 91 17.18 -1.25 -1.59
CA ALA A 91 17.95 -0.02 -1.39
C ALA A 91 17.04 1.15 -1.04
N ARG A 92 15.81 1.19 -1.57
CA ARG A 92 14.90 2.30 -1.33
C ARG A 92 14.05 2.09 -0.06
N TYR A 93 13.62 0.85 0.22
CA TYR A 93 12.68 0.57 1.31
C TYR A 93 13.25 -0.30 2.42
N GLY A 94 14.49 -0.74 2.30
CA GLY A 94 15.20 -1.36 3.41
C GLY A 94 14.89 -2.82 3.69
N HIS A 95 14.00 -3.45 2.93
CA HIS A 95 13.62 -4.83 3.21
C HIS A 95 13.02 -5.48 1.97
N ASN A 96 13.20 -6.79 1.84
CA ASN A 96 12.61 -7.56 0.76
C ASN A 96 11.38 -8.29 1.29
N TYR A 97 10.20 -7.91 0.78
CA TYR A 97 8.94 -8.49 1.25
C TYR A 97 8.49 -9.68 0.40
N LEU A 98 9.20 -9.97 -0.68
CA LEU A 98 8.88 -11.13 -1.52
C LEU A 98 9.56 -12.40 -1.04
N GLU A 99 10.44 -12.26 -0.07
CA GLU A 99 11.18 -13.39 0.40
C GLU A 99 10.30 -14.38 1.07
N ASP A 100 10.48 -15.60 0.78
CA ASP A 100 9.73 -16.65 1.43
C ASP A 100 10.64 -17.61 2.16
#